data_fe6f283704a2fc93034a0d6c77982b0f
#
_entry.id   fe6f283704a2fc93034a0d6c77982b0f
#
_cell.length_a   1.000
_cell.length_b   1.000
_cell.length_c   1.000
_cell.angle_alpha   90.00
_cell.angle_beta   90.00
_cell.angle_gamma   90.00
#
_symmetry.space_group_name_H-M   'P 1'
#
loop_
_entity.id
_entity.type
_entity.pdbx_description
1 polymer ?
#
loop_
_entity_poly.entity_id
_entity_poly.type
_entity_poly.pdbx_seq_one_letter_code
_entity_poly.pdbx_strand_id
1 'polypeptide(L)'
;ALARAKAYEADQLFATLDTTTRRIWLEDAGNVVISDTVGFIRDLPHGLVAAFRATLEETVHADLLLHVVDASSAARDEQAAAVDAVLAEIPAGQAPRLLVWNKIDAAGLAPAVERDQYGRICRVFVSARTGAGLQQLRAAIAEFAKQRTAARRAAGCSGSSWERA
;
A
#
# COMPACT_ATOMS: atom_id res chain seq x y z
N ALA A 1 2.84 -12.61 -3.98
CA ALA A 1 2.74 -13.33 -2.70
C ALA A 1 1.35 -13.21 -2.05
N LEU A 2 0.80 -12.00 -1.83
CA LEU A 2 -0.53 -11.79 -1.21
C LEU A 2 -1.66 -12.46 -2.00
N ALA A 3 -1.61 -12.42 -3.32
CA ALA A 3 -2.66 -12.90 -4.22
C ALA A 3 -2.38 -14.28 -4.82
N ARG A 4 -1.37 -15.03 -4.34
CA ARG A 4 -0.95 -16.35 -4.84
C ARG A 4 -0.78 -16.43 -6.37
N ALA A 5 -0.39 -15.36 -7.03
CA ALA A 5 -0.09 -15.38 -8.44
C ALA A 5 1.37 -15.75 -8.67
N LYS A 6 1.67 -16.53 -9.73
CA LYS A 6 3.01 -16.60 -10.29
C LYS A 6 3.32 -15.23 -10.88
N ALA A 7 3.93 -14.35 -10.08
CA ALA A 7 4.52 -13.14 -10.61
C ALA A 7 5.72 -13.53 -11.45
N TYR A 8 5.82 -12.97 -12.65
CA TYR A 8 7.03 -13.04 -13.44
C TYR A 8 8.05 -12.15 -12.74
N GLU A 9 9.01 -12.75 -12.05
CA GLU A 9 10.18 -12.05 -11.54
C GLU A 9 11.09 -11.75 -12.73
N ALA A 10 10.94 -10.57 -13.33
CA ALA A 10 11.89 -10.07 -14.29
C ALA A 10 12.76 -9.03 -13.59
N ASP A 11 14.07 -9.18 -13.68
CA ASP A 11 15.09 -8.18 -13.33
C ASP A 11 15.08 -7.00 -14.33
N GLN A 12 13.90 -6.56 -14.72
CA GLN A 12 13.69 -5.48 -15.67
C GLN A 12 13.13 -4.25 -14.95
N LEU A 13 13.79 -3.14 -15.18
CA LEU A 13 13.25 -1.81 -14.90
C LEU A 13 11.90 -1.69 -15.63
N PHE A 14 10.82 -1.31 -14.92
CA PHE A 14 9.44 -1.26 -15.44
C PHE A 14 8.82 -2.64 -15.72
N ALA A 15 8.96 -3.61 -14.83
CA ALA A 15 8.29 -4.91 -14.96
C ALA A 15 6.75 -4.80 -14.99
N THR A 16 6.17 -3.72 -14.48
CA THR A 16 4.74 -3.43 -14.52
C THR A 16 4.51 -2.12 -15.26
N LEU A 17 4.11 -2.18 -16.53
CA LEU A 17 3.70 -1.01 -17.33
C LEU A 17 2.19 -0.80 -17.26
N ASP A 18 1.42 -1.88 -17.08
CA ASP A 18 -0.03 -1.86 -16.95
C ASP A 18 -0.43 -2.20 -15.50
N THR A 19 -1.32 -1.42 -14.94
CA THR A 19 -1.87 -1.64 -13.59
C THR A 19 -2.52 -3.02 -13.51
N THR A 20 -1.99 -3.90 -12.70
CA THR A 20 -2.59 -5.21 -12.47
C THR A 20 -3.47 -5.19 -11.25
N THR A 21 -4.78 -5.21 -11.46
CA THR A 21 -5.77 -5.23 -10.39
C THR A 21 -6.16 -6.67 -10.03
N ARG A 22 -6.12 -7.00 -8.74
CA ARG A 22 -6.48 -8.32 -8.22
C ARG A 22 -7.42 -8.20 -7.03
N ARG A 23 -8.44 -9.05 -7.02
CA ARG A 23 -9.34 -9.21 -5.87
C ARG A 23 -8.80 -10.30 -4.95
N ILE A 24 -8.68 -9.98 -3.66
CA ILE A 24 -8.34 -10.93 -2.61
C ILE A 24 -9.44 -10.95 -1.56
N TRP A 25 -9.65 -12.10 -0.95
CA TRP A 25 -10.55 -12.23 0.18
C TRP A 25 -9.75 -12.19 1.48
N LEU A 26 -10.19 -11.36 2.43
CA LEU A 26 -9.65 -11.27 3.77
C LEU A 26 -10.72 -11.65 4.77
N GLU A 27 -10.39 -12.55 5.70
CA GLU A 27 -11.33 -13.16 6.65
C GLU A 27 -12.17 -12.11 7.39
N ASP A 28 -11.54 -11.03 7.77
CA ASP A 28 -12.17 -9.99 8.60
C ASP A 28 -12.70 -8.76 7.83
N ALA A 29 -12.42 -8.65 6.55
CA ALA A 29 -12.76 -7.47 5.74
C ALA A 29 -13.52 -7.81 4.45
N GLY A 30 -13.64 -9.11 4.12
CA GLY A 30 -14.28 -9.55 2.89
C GLY A 30 -13.40 -9.34 1.64
N ASN A 31 -14.01 -8.94 0.53
CA ASN A 31 -13.29 -8.71 -0.71
C ASN A 31 -12.57 -7.36 -0.70
N VAL A 32 -11.26 -7.41 -0.94
CA VAL A 32 -10.39 -6.24 -1.11
C VAL A 32 -9.77 -6.29 -2.49
N VAL A 33 -9.72 -5.15 -3.16
CA VAL A 33 -9.05 -4.99 -4.45
C VAL A 33 -7.66 -4.44 -4.22
N ILE A 34 -6.65 -5.08 -4.78
CA ILE A 34 -5.27 -4.62 -4.75
C ILE A 34 -4.85 -4.34 -6.19
N SER A 35 -4.38 -3.12 -6.43
CA SER A 35 -3.78 -2.71 -7.70
C SER A 35 -2.27 -2.60 -7.53
N ASP A 36 -1.52 -3.23 -8.43
CA ASP A 36 -0.08 -3.07 -8.54
C ASP A 36 0.20 -1.89 -9.47
N THR A 37 1.05 -0.97 -9.04
CA THR A 37 1.43 0.22 -9.80
C THR A 37 2.86 0.12 -10.29
N VAL A 38 3.24 0.98 -11.21
CA VAL A 38 4.64 1.10 -11.65
C VAL A 38 5.53 1.43 -10.46
N GLY A 39 6.65 0.70 -10.30
CA GLY A 39 7.62 0.93 -9.23
C GLY A 39 8.29 2.29 -9.34
N PHE A 40 8.51 2.95 -8.21
CA PHE A 40 9.33 4.16 -8.14
C PHE A 40 10.79 3.81 -8.44
N ILE A 41 11.37 4.46 -9.44
CA ILE A 41 12.76 4.30 -9.80
C ILE A 41 13.52 5.56 -9.40
N ARG A 42 14.72 5.36 -8.84
CA ARG A 42 15.68 6.44 -8.62
C ARG A 42 15.94 7.12 -9.96
N ASP A 43 15.88 8.46 -10.01
CA ASP A 43 16.11 9.25 -11.23
C ASP A 43 15.06 9.04 -12.35
N LEU A 44 13.76 9.20 -12.02
CA LEU A 44 12.71 9.26 -13.04
C LEU A 44 13.01 10.41 -14.03
N PRO A 45 13.23 10.12 -15.33
CA PRO A 45 13.39 11.17 -16.34
C PRO A 45 12.16 12.08 -16.35
N HIS A 46 12.36 13.40 -16.42
CA HIS A 46 11.29 14.39 -16.40
C HIS A 46 10.15 14.14 -17.41
N GLY A 47 10.44 13.48 -18.53
CA GLY A 47 9.41 13.07 -19.52
C GLY A 47 8.52 11.91 -19.05
N LEU A 48 8.95 11.08 -18.08
CA LEU A 48 8.17 9.97 -17.53
C LEU A 48 7.33 10.40 -16.33
N VAL A 49 7.61 11.56 -15.73
CA VAL A 49 6.82 12.10 -14.60
C VAL A 49 5.37 12.34 -15.02
N ALA A 50 5.11 12.79 -16.26
CA ALA A 50 3.76 13.01 -16.74
C ALA A 50 2.98 11.70 -16.96
N ALA A 51 3.63 10.66 -17.53
CA ALA A 51 3.05 9.34 -17.68
C ALA A 51 2.83 8.67 -16.31
N PHE A 52 3.76 8.89 -15.39
CA PHE A 52 3.67 8.40 -14.02
C PHE A 52 2.53 9.07 -13.24
N ARG A 53 2.29 10.38 -13.44
CA ARG A 53 1.14 11.09 -12.86
C ARG A 53 -0.19 10.46 -13.29
N ALA A 54 -0.36 10.08 -14.56
CA ALA A 54 -1.57 9.42 -15.03
C ALA A 54 -1.80 8.06 -14.32
N THR A 55 -0.74 7.30 -14.08
CA THR A 55 -0.82 6.02 -13.32
C THR A 55 -1.09 6.27 -11.83
N LEU A 56 -0.59 7.37 -11.27
CA LEU A 56 -0.85 7.76 -9.88
C LEU A 56 -2.27 8.31 -9.68
N GLU A 57 -2.98 8.75 -10.73
CA GLU A 57 -4.38 9.15 -10.62
C GLU A 57 -5.26 8.00 -10.11
N GLU A 58 -4.94 6.75 -10.43
CA GLU A 58 -5.62 5.59 -9.83
C GLU A 58 -5.41 5.49 -8.32
N THR A 59 -4.26 5.97 -7.81
CA THR A 59 -3.96 5.94 -6.36
C THR A 59 -4.73 6.99 -5.58
N VAL A 60 -5.24 8.05 -6.24
CA VAL A 60 -6.07 9.09 -5.61
C VAL A 60 -7.35 8.51 -5.01
N HIS A 61 -7.88 7.45 -5.62
CA HIS A 61 -9.08 6.78 -5.17
C HIS A 61 -8.83 5.60 -4.24
N ALA A 62 -7.57 5.29 -3.93
CA ALA A 62 -7.22 4.20 -3.05
C ALA A 62 -7.65 4.49 -1.59
N ASP A 63 -8.25 3.50 -0.96
CA ASP A 63 -8.60 3.56 0.47
C ASP A 63 -7.38 3.42 1.38
N LEU A 64 -6.31 2.78 0.88
CA LEU A 64 -5.04 2.54 1.57
C LEU A 64 -3.91 2.42 0.54
N LEU A 65 -2.80 3.10 0.78
CA LEU A 65 -1.56 2.93 0.03
C LEU A 65 -0.61 1.98 0.76
N LEU A 66 -0.17 0.93 0.09
CA LEU A 66 0.89 0.05 0.59
C LEU A 66 2.23 0.54 0.02
N HIS A 67 3.02 1.21 0.85
CA HIS A 67 4.36 1.66 0.46
C HIS A 67 5.37 0.54 0.74
N VAL A 68 5.76 -0.18 -0.31
CA VAL A 68 6.66 -1.34 -0.20
C VAL A 68 8.10 -0.89 -0.36
N VAL A 69 8.92 -1.18 0.66
CA VAL A 69 10.34 -0.81 0.76
C VAL A 69 11.21 -2.06 0.88
N ASP A 70 12.35 -2.08 0.21
CA ASP A 70 13.36 -3.12 0.37
C ASP A 70 14.11 -2.92 1.70
N ALA A 71 13.80 -3.74 2.71
CA ALA A 71 14.41 -3.66 4.03
C ALA A 71 15.92 -3.94 4.03
N SER A 72 16.43 -4.64 3.01
CA SER A 72 17.85 -4.97 2.87
C SER A 72 18.68 -3.85 2.21
N SER A 73 18.03 -2.86 1.61
CA SER A 73 18.70 -1.73 0.95
C SER A 73 19.35 -0.80 1.97
N ALA A 74 20.61 -0.45 1.77
CA ALA A 74 21.29 0.56 2.57
C ALA A 74 20.67 1.97 2.36
N ALA A 75 20.09 2.23 1.19
CA ALA A 75 19.44 3.50 0.84
C ALA A 75 17.91 3.51 1.09
N ARG A 76 17.39 2.54 1.86
CA ARG A 76 15.93 2.38 2.07
C ARG A 76 15.23 3.63 2.62
N ASP A 77 15.88 4.34 3.54
CA ASP A 77 15.29 5.52 4.17
C ASP A 77 15.25 6.70 3.19
N GLU A 78 16.29 6.88 2.37
CA GLU A 78 16.32 7.88 1.28
C GLU A 78 15.25 7.55 0.21
N GLN A 79 15.15 6.28 -0.17
CA GLN A 79 14.14 5.82 -1.13
C GLN A 79 12.73 6.05 -0.61
N ALA A 80 12.47 5.75 0.66
CA ALA A 80 11.18 5.99 1.30
C ALA A 80 10.84 7.48 1.32
N ALA A 81 11.79 8.34 1.71
CA ALA A 81 11.61 9.78 1.72
C ALA A 81 11.36 10.36 0.31
N ALA A 82 12.03 9.84 -0.73
CA ALA A 82 11.79 10.26 -2.11
C ALA A 82 10.36 9.95 -2.57
N VAL A 83 9.83 8.76 -2.23
CA VAL A 83 8.44 8.39 -2.51
C VAL A 83 7.46 9.29 -1.75
N ASP A 84 7.75 9.59 -0.48
CA ASP A 84 6.92 10.47 0.34
C ASP A 84 6.87 11.89 -0.23
N ALA A 85 7.97 12.40 -0.75
CA ALA A 85 8.02 13.71 -1.42
C ALA A 85 7.12 13.75 -2.66
N VAL A 86 7.18 12.72 -3.53
CA VAL A 86 6.33 12.63 -4.71
C VAL A 86 4.85 12.49 -4.34
N LEU A 87 4.53 11.67 -3.33
CA LEU A 87 3.15 11.51 -2.86
C LEU A 87 2.58 12.81 -2.25
N ALA A 88 3.41 13.66 -1.67
CA ALA A 88 2.99 14.95 -1.15
C ALA A 88 2.57 15.95 -2.25
N GLU A 89 3.09 15.78 -3.46
CA GLU A 89 2.78 16.65 -4.62
C GLU A 89 1.47 16.28 -5.32
N ILE A 90 0.87 15.13 -5.00
CA ILE A 90 -0.34 14.63 -5.64
C ILE A 90 -1.49 14.51 -4.64
N PRO A 91 -2.77 14.61 -5.10
CA PRO A 91 -3.94 14.45 -4.23
C PRO A 91 -4.00 13.12 -3.47
N ALA A 92 -3.33 12.07 -3.98
CA ALA A 92 -3.21 10.77 -3.32
C ALA A 92 -2.43 10.82 -1.99
N GLY A 93 -1.67 11.88 -1.72
CA GLY A 93 -0.95 12.07 -0.45
C GLY A 93 -1.84 12.15 0.79
N GLN A 94 -3.16 12.34 0.61
CA GLN A 94 -4.16 12.30 1.67
C GLN A 94 -4.61 10.88 2.06
N ALA A 95 -4.35 9.86 1.23
CA ALA A 95 -4.73 8.49 1.54
C ALA A 95 -3.88 7.94 2.70
N PRO A 96 -4.48 7.15 3.61
CA PRO A 96 -3.72 6.45 4.65
C PRO A 96 -2.62 5.60 4.03
N ARG A 97 -1.44 5.59 4.65
CA ARG A 97 -0.30 4.79 4.19
C ARG A 97 0.08 3.75 5.20
N LEU A 98 0.42 2.55 4.72
CA LEU A 98 1.01 1.47 5.48
C LEU A 98 2.38 1.15 4.88
N LEU A 99 3.43 1.33 5.67
CA LEU A 99 4.78 1.01 5.27
C LEU A 99 4.99 -0.51 5.35
N VAL A 100 5.42 -1.12 4.25
CA VAL A 100 5.67 -2.57 4.16
C VAL A 100 7.15 -2.80 3.89
N TRP A 101 7.90 -3.20 4.91
CA TRP A 101 9.29 -3.57 4.78
C TRP A 101 9.40 -5.00 4.28
N ASN A 102 9.70 -5.15 2.99
CA ASN A 102 9.86 -6.44 2.32
C ASN A 102 11.34 -6.88 2.32
N LYS A 103 11.57 -8.14 2.00
CA LYS A 103 12.89 -8.79 1.97
C LYS A 103 13.58 -8.86 3.36
N ILE A 104 12.78 -9.00 4.43
CA ILE A 104 13.33 -9.14 5.79
C ILE A 104 14.26 -10.35 5.93
N ASP A 105 14.06 -11.40 5.13
CA ASP A 105 14.93 -12.56 5.04
C ASP A 105 16.36 -12.21 4.57
N ALA A 106 16.50 -11.22 3.68
CA ALA A 106 17.81 -10.72 3.25
C ALA A 106 18.41 -9.70 4.25
N ALA A 107 17.56 -8.99 5.01
CA ALA A 107 17.96 -8.03 6.03
C ALA A 107 18.26 -8.67 7.40
N GLY A 108 18.00 -9.97 7.58
CA GLY A 108 18.16 -10.65 8.87
C GLY A 108 17.15 -10.18 9.94
N LEU A 109 15.98 -9.68 9.52
CA LEU A 109 14.94 -9.16 10.41
C LEU A 109 13.83 -10.20 10.63
N ALA A 110 13.18 -10.15 11.82
CA ALA A 110 12.01 -10.96 12.10
C ALA A 110 10.71 -10.30 11.60
N PRO A 111 9.66 -11.09 11.27
CA PRO A 111 8.33 -10.56 11.02
C PRO A 111 7.81 -9.79 12.23
N ALA A 112 7.31 -8.57 12.01
CA ALA A 112 6.81 -7.70 13.07
C ALA A 112 5.72 -6.75 12.54
N VAL A 113 4.97 -6.17 13.47
CA VAL A 113 4.03 -5.08 13.23
C VAL A 113 4.37 -3.96 14.19
N GLU A 114 4.60 -2.77 13.65
CA GLU A 114 4.79 -1.58 14.46
C GLU A 114 3.54 -0.71 14.45
N ARG A 115 3.28 -0.08 15.58
CA ARG A 115 2.16 0.84 15.77
C ARG A 115 2.66 2.23 16.17
N ASP A 116 1.95 3.26 15.74
CA ASP A 116 2.20 4.63 16.15
C ASP A 116 1.76 4.88 17.61
N GLN A 117 2.02 6.08 18.09
CA GLN A 117 1.62 6.52 19.44
C GLN A 117 0.11 6.48 19.70
N TYR A 118 -0.70 6.36 18.67
CA TYR A 118 -2.16 6.25 18.74
C TYR A 118 -2.65 4.80 18.58
N GLY A 119 -1.73 3.82 18.56
CA GLY A 119 -2.03 2.40 18.41
C GLY A 119 -2.36 1.95 16.97
N ARG A 120 -2.25 2.83 15.97
CA ARG A 120 -2.50 2.49 14.57
C ARG A 120 -1.29 1.81 13.96
N ILE A 121 -1.51 0.76 13.15
CA ILE A 121 -0.43 0.09 12.44
C ILE A 121 0.21 1.08 11.46
N CYS A 122 1.52 1.30 11.58
CA CYS A 122 2.30 2.17 10.72
C CYS A 122 3.30 1.41 9.85
N ARG A 123 3.77 0.23 10.30
CA ARG A 123 4.74 -0.57 9.55
C ARG A 123 4.52 -2.06 9.77
N VAL A 124 4.74 -2.85 8.70
CA VAL A 124 4.71 -4.32 8.73
C VAL A 124 5.96 -4.87 8.06
N PHE A 125 6.60 -5.85 8.71
CA PHE A 125 7.82 -6.51 8.24
C PHE A 125 7.50 -7.85 7.61
N VAL A 126 7.85 -8.02 6.33
CA VAL A 126 7.48 -9.20 5.55
C VAL A 126 8.63 -9.73 4.68
N SER A 127 8.54 -10.98 4.30
CA SER A 127 9.29 -11.54 3.18
C SER A 127 8.32 -12.14 2.17
N ALA A 128 8.20 -11.53 1.00
CA ALA A 128 7.40 -12.09 -0.09
C ALA A 128 7.96 -13.41 -0.59
N ARG A 129 9.30 -13.62 -0.45
CA ARG A 129 10.00 -14.84 -0.87
C ARG A 129 9.66 -16.02 0.02
N THR A 130 9.74 -15.84 1.35
CA THR A 130 9.54 -16.94 2.32
C THR A 130 8.10 -17.05 2.82
N GLY A 131 7.29 -16.01 2.62
CA GLY A 131 5.94 -15.91 3.18
C GLY A 131 5.89 -15.37 4.61
N ALA A 132 7.04 -15.15 5.25
CA ALA A 132 7.11 -14.62 6.61
C ALA A 132 6.46 -13.24 6.70
N GLY A 133 5.64 -13.00 7.71
CA GLY A 133 4.96 -11.72 7.93
C GLY A 133 3.73 -11.46 7.05
N LEU A 134 3.41 -12.30 6.04
CA LEU A 134 2.26 -12.07 5.16
C LEU A 134 0.92 -12.19 5.89
N GLN A 135 0.82 -13.02 6.92
CA GLN A 135 -0.38 -13.09 7.76
C GLN A 135 -0.61 -11.77 8.49
N GLN A 136 0.45 -11.20 9.07
CA GLN A 136 0.41 -9.91 9.76
C GLN A 136 0.01 -8.78 8.79
N LEU A 137 0.55 -8.79 7.55
CA LEU A 137 0.17 -7.82 6.53
C LEU A 137 -1.32 -7.95 6.14
N ARG A 138 -1.82 -9.18 5.98
CA ARG A 138 -3.24 -9.42 5.70
C ARG A 138 -4.14 -8.89 6.83
N ALA A 139 -3.76 -9.14 8.08
CA ALA A 139 -4.48 -8.64 9.24
C ALA A 139 -4.45 -7.10 9.32
N ALA A 140 -3.31 -6.48 9.01
CA ALA A 140 -3.18 -5.03 8.96
C ALA A 140 -4.11 -4.40 7.90
N ILE A 141 -4.14 -4.95 6.68
CA ILE A 141 -5.04 -4.48 5.62
C ILE A 141 -6.51 -4.65 6.06
N ALA A 142 -6.86 -5.77 6.69
CA ALA A 142 -8.21 -6.00 7.19
C ALA A 142 -8.61 -5.00 8.28
N GLU A 143 -7.69 -4.65 9.19
CA GLU A 143 -7.93 -3.64 10.23
C GLU A 143 -8.24 -2.26 9.60
N PHE A 144 -7.46 -1.83 8.60
CA PHE A 144 -7.73 -0.59 7.85
C PHE A 144 -9.08 -0.62 7.13
N ALA A 145 -9.41 -1.72 6.46
CA ALA A 145 -10.68 -1.86 5.73
C ALA A 145 -11.89 -1.77 6.68
N LYS A 146 -11.81 -2.37 7.87
CA LYS A 146 -12.84 -2.26 8.91
C LYS A 146 -13.02 -0.83 9.39
N GLN A 147 -11.93 -0.12 9.70
CA GLN A 147 -11.95 1.27 10.15
C GLN A 147 -12.61 2.19 9.12
N ARG A 148 -12.29 2.00 7.82
CA ARG A 148 -12.89 2.76 6.71
C ARG A 148 -14.38 2.48 6.57
N THR A 149 -14.79 1.22 6.66
CA THR A 149 -16.21 0.84 6.59
C THR A 149 -16.99 1.45 7.74
N ALA A 150 -16.44 1.43 8.95
CA ALA A 150 -17.06 2.05 10.13
C ALA A 150 -17.19 3.57 9.96
N ALA A 151 -16.13 4.25 9.48
CA ALA A 151 -16.15 5.69 9.22
C ALA A 151 -17.16 6.09 8.14
N ARG A 152 -17.27 5.31 7.04
CA ARG A 152 -18.27 5.54 6.00
C ARG A 152 -19.70 5.37 6.50
N ARG A 153 -19.96 4.37 7.36
CA ARG A 153 -21.27 4.17 7.99
C ARG A 153 -21.64 5.32 8.92
N ALA A 154 -20.68 5.80 9.73
CA ALA A 154 -20.89 6.94 10.61
C ALA A 154 -21.19 8.23 9.83
N ALA A 155 -20.48 8.49 8.74
CA ALA A 155 -20.71 9.64 7.87
C ALA A 155 -22.05 9.56 7.09
N GLY A 156 -22.48 8.36 6.69
CA GLY A 156 -23.75 8.14 5.99
C GLY A 156 -24.99 8.23 6.90
N CYS A 157 -24.82 8.06 8.22
CA CYS A 157 -25.94 8.15 9.18
C CYS A 157 -26.30 9.59 9.56
N SER A 158 -25.46 10.59 9.24
CA SER A 158 -25.72 12.00 9.52
C SER A 158 -26.56 12.72 8.44
N GLY A 159 -26.97 12.01 7.39
CA GLY A 159 -27.71 12.59 6.24
C GLY A 159 -29.22 12.35 6.18
N SER A 160 -29.85 11.71 7.16
CA SER A 160 -31.28 11.34 7.07
C SER A 160 -32.17 11.91 8.20
N SER A 161 -32.02 13.19 8.53
CA SER A 161 -32.91 13.84 9.52
C SER A 161 -33.73 15.01 8.95
N TRP A 162 -33.97 15.11 7.66
CA TRP A 162 -34.77 16.19 7.08
C TRP A 162 -35.87 15.69 6.14
N GLU A 163 -36.69 14.76 6.60
CA GLU A 163 -38.00 14.54 5.96
C GLU A 163 -39.00 13.99 6.95
N ARG A 164 -39.59 14.88 7.76
CA ARG A 164 -40.95 14.82 8.32
C ARG A 164 -41.31 16.12 9.01
N ALA A 165 -41.82 17.08 8.28
CA ALA A 165 -42.75 18.08 8.72
C ALA A 165 -43.70 18.42 7.58
#